data_fba0df11fd4fb9d10d567e035c250d03
#
_entry.id   fba0df11fd4fb9d10d567e035c250d03
#
_cell.length_a   1.000
_cell.length_b   1.000
_cell.length_c   1.000
_cell.angle_alpha   90.00
_cell.angle_beta   90.00
_cell.angle_gamma   90.00
#
_symmetry.space_group_name_H-M   'P 1'
#
loop_
_entity.id
_entity.type
_entity.pdbx_description
1 polymer ?
#
loop_
_entity_poly.entity_id
_entity_poly.type
_entity_poly.pdbx_seq_one_letter_code
_entity_poly.pdbx_strand_id
1 'polypeptide(L)' 'MDEMEVFKYQGKRFLCSGEQLPSGSFQAVVRCKLPPDDLVRTLILGAGHYMNGRQALARAKELAEEWVRTHPEDEHL' A
#
# COMPACT_ATOMS: atom_id res chain seq x y z
N MET A 1 -1.51 -15.53 6.81
CA MET A 1 -0.70 -15.49 5.58
C MET A 1 -0.85 -14.12 4.91
N ASP A 2 0.28 -13.52 4.54
CA ASP A 2 0.25 -12.20 3.93
C ASP A 2 -0.34 -12.24 2.53
N GLU A 3 -1.04 -11.16 2.18
CA GLU A 3 -1.56 -10.95 0.83
C GLU A 3 -0.83 -9.77 0.22
N MET A 4 -0.53 -9.86 -1.08
CA MET A 4 0.18 -8.78 -1.77
C MET A 4 -0.30 -8.69 -3.20
N GLU A 5 -0.39 -7.46 -3.71
CA GLU A 5 -0.83 -7.23 -5.08
C GLU A 5 -0.23 -5.94 -5.62
N VAL A 6 0.16 -5.96 -6.89
CA VAL A 6 0.55 -4.73 -7.58
C VAL A 6 -0.75 -4.03 -7.99
N PHE A 7 -0.90 -2.79 -7.57
CA PHE A 7 -2.12 -2.00 -7.80
C PHE A 7 -1.77 -0.77 -8.63
N LYS A 8 -2.45 -0.61 -9.75
CA LYS A 8 -2.27 0.55 -10.63
C LYS A 8 -3.47 1.46 -10.51
N TYR A 9 -3.21 2.75 -10.35
CA TYR A 9 -4.27 3.75 -10.26
C TYR A 9 -3.79 5.04 -10.89
N GLN A 10 -4.51 5.49 -11.91
CA GLN A 10 -4.21 6.73 -12.64
C GLN A 10 -2.75 6.82 -13.08
N GLY A 11 -2.24 5.73 -13.64
CA GLY A 11 -0.89 5.68 -14.18
C GLY A 11 0.21 5.46 -13.15
N LYS A 12 -0.14 5.39 -11.87
CA LYS A 12 0.82 5.13 -10.80
C LYS A 12 0.72 3.69 -10.35
N ARG A 13 1.87 3.12 -9.97
CA ARG A 13 1.94 1.71 -9.57
C ARG A 13 2.38 1.61 -8.12
N PHE A 14 1.64 0.81 -7.36
CA PHE A 14 1.92 0.59 -5.94
C PHE A 14 1.99 -0.89 -5.64
N LEU A 15 2.76 -1.24 -4.60
CA LEU A 15 2.70 -2.56 -4.01
C LEU A 15 1.83 -2.45 -2.76
N CYS A 16 0.64 -3.04 -2.85
CA CYS A 16 -0.30 -3.04 -1.73
C CYS A 16 -0.25 -4.40 -1.06
N SER A 17 -0.26 -4.42 0.26
CA SER A 17 -0.23 -5.69 0.97
C SER A 17 -1.03 -5.62 2.26
N GLY A 18 -1.48 -6.81 2.71
CA GLY A 18 -1.99 -7.01 4.04
C GLY A 18 -0.99 -7.90 4.75
N GLU A 19 -0.29 -7.37 5.74
CA GLU A 19 0.83 -8.04 6.40
C GLU A 19 0.48 -8.41 7.81
N GLN A 20 0.77 -9.66 8.17
CA GLN A 20 0.46 -10.15 9.50
C GLN A 20 1.43 -9.58 10.53
N LEU A 21 0.87 -9.07 11.60
CA LEU A 21 1.64 -8.56 12.72
C LEU A 21 1.89 -9.67 13.75
N PRO A 22 2.86 -9.48 14.66
CA PRO A 22 3.10 -10.48 15.70
C PRO A 22 1.86 -10.81 16.53
N SER A 23 0.92 -9.87 16.64
CA SER A 23 -0.33 -10.09 17.36
C SER A 23 -1.29 -11.04 16.66
N GLY A 24 -1.02 -11.37 15.38
CA GLY A 24 -1.92 -12.19 14.57
C GLY A 24 -2.87 -11.41 13.71
N SER A 25 -3.07 -10.12 13.98
CA SER A 25 -3.89 -9.28 13.11
C SER A 25 -3.10 -8.83 11.89
N PHE A 26 -3.77 -8.19 10.94
CA PHE A 26 -3.15 -7.78 9.67
C PHE A 26 -3.20 -6.28 9.53
N GLN A 27 -2.17 -5.72 8.89
CA GLN A 27 -2.03 -4.30 8.67
C GLN A 27 -1.96 -4.01 7.18
N ALA A 28 -2.63 -2.93 6.75
CA ALA A 28 -2.55 -2.47 5.36
C ALA A 28 -1.24 -1.73 5.15
N VAL A 29 -0.51 -2.07 4.09
CA VAL A 29 0.77 -1.46 3.77
C VAL A 29 0.79 -1.09 2.29
N VAL A 30 1.22 0.13 1.98
CA VAL A 30 1.40 0.59 0.61
C VAL A 30 2.86 0.93 0.40
N ARG A 31 3.47 0.32 -0.62
CA ARG A 31 4.85 0.59 -0.98
C ARG A 31 4.95 1.01 -2.44
N CYS A 32 6.00 1.71 -2.78
CA CYS A 32 6.26 2.09 -4.17
C CYS A 32 7.75 2.10 -4.42
N LYS A 33 8.10 2.03 -5.72
CA LYS A 33 9.50 2.18 -6.15
C LYS A 33 9.69 3.60 -6.61
N LEU A 34 10.76 4.22 -6.15
CA LEU A 34 11.09 5.60 -6.50
C LEU A 34 12.40 5.66 -7.29
N PRO A 35 12.41 6.40 -8.43
CA PRO A 35 13.65 6.63 -9.12
C PRO A 35 14.55 7.54 -8.29
N PRO A 36 15.89 7.56 -8.54
CA PRO A 36 16.57 6.84 -9.59
C PRO A 36 17.04 5.43 -9.22
N ASP A 37 17.04 5.10 -7.92
CA ASP A 37 17.62 3.84 -7.48
C ASP A 37 16.63 2.68 -7.52
N ASP A 38 15.38 2.95 -7.81
CA ASP A 38 14.33 1.93 -7.95
C ASP A 38 14.14 1.07 -6.70
N LEU A 39 14.46 1.64 -5.54
CA LEU A 39 14.27 0.95 -4.28
C LEU A 39 12.81 1.01 -3.85
N VAL A 40 12.33 -0.09 -3.27
CA VAL A 40 10.98 -0.15 -2.72
C VAL A 40 10.97 0.54 -1.36
N ARG A 41 10.06 1.51 -1.20
CA ARG A 41 9.92 2.25 0.05
C ARG A 41 8.49 2.17 0.54
N THR A 42 8.31 2.12 1.85
CA THR A 42 6.98 2.16 2.44
C THR A 42 6.44 3.57 2.33
N LEU A 43 5.29 3.69 1.68
CA LEU A 43 4.63 4.98 1.50
C LEU A 43 3.60 5.23 2.58
N ILE A 44 2.79 4.23 2.90
CA ILE A 44 1.71 4.34 3.88
C ILE A 44 1.66 3.09 4.73
N LEU A 45 1.55 3.28 6.05
CA LEU A 45 1.18 2.21 6.98
C LEU A 45 -0.21 2.54 7.49
N GLY A 46 -1.17 1.65 7.21
CA GLY A 46 -2.53 1.86 7.65
C GLY A 46 -2.64 1.79 9.18
N ALA A 47 -3.49 2.63 9.75
CA ALA A 47 -3.64 2.70 11.20
C ALA A 47 -4.49 1.58 11.77
N GLY A 48 -5.38 0.99 10.98
CA GLY A 48 -6.26 -0.06 11.46
C GLY A 48 -5.62 -1.43 11.41
N HIS A 49 -6.23 -2.36 12.15
CA HIS A 49 -5.85 -3.75 12.11
C HIS A 49 -7.04 -4.57 11.64
N TYR A 50 -6.77 -5.65 10.90
CA TYR A 50 -7.80 -6.43 10.25
C TYR A 50 -7.65 -7.90 10.62
N MET A 51 -8.71 -8.67 10.44
CA MET A 51 -8.74 -10.07 10.84
C MET A 51 -8.02 -10.99 9.85
N ASN A 52 -7.93 -10.55 8.59
CA ASN A 52 -7.24 -11.36 7.57
C ASN A 52 -6.52 -10.45 6.59
N GLY A 53 -5.59 -11.07 5.83
CA GLY A 53 -4.76 -10.32 4.90
C GLY A 53 -5.55 -9.71 3.75
N ARG A 54 -6.64 -10.37 3.33
CA ARG A 54 -7.45 -9.86 2.22
C ARG A 54 -8.13 -8.55 2.58
N GLN A 55 -8.65 -8.44 3.80
CA GLN A 55 -9.26 -7.19 4.26
C GLN A 55 -8.22 -6.08 4.33
N ALA A 56 -7.05 -6.38 4.86
CA ALA A 56 -5.97 -5.40 4.95
C ALA A 56 -5.51 -4.98 3.55
N LEU A 57 -5.42 -5.93 2.61
CA LEU A 57 -5.04 -5.62 1.24
C LEU A 57 -6.07 -4.69 0.58
N ALA A 58 -7.35 -4.95 0.79
CA ALA A 58 -8.41 -4.08 0.24
C ALA A 58 -8.25 -2.65 0.78
N ARG A 59 -7.95 -2.53 2.06
CA ARG A 59 -7.74 -1.20 2.66
C ARG A 59 -6.48 -0.54 2.10
N ALA A 60 -5.43 -1.32 1.84
CA ALA A 60 -4.20 -0.77 1.25
C ALA A 60 -4.49 -0.15 -0.12
N LYS A 61 -5.32 -0.81 -0.93
CA LYS A 61 -5.69 -0.26 -2.23
C LYS A 61 -6.46 1.05 -2.08
N GLU A 62 -7.37 1.12 -1.12
CA GLU A 62 -8.11 2.35 -0.84
C GLU A 62 -7.17 3.47 -0.43
N LEU A 63 -6.20 3.16 0.42
CA LEU A 63 -5.22 4.14 0.86
C LEU A 63 -4.37 4.65 -0.29
N ALA A 64 -4.00 3.77 -1.22
CA ALA A 64 -3.24 4.17 -2.40
C ALA A 64 -4.06 5.12 -3.27
N GLU A 65 -5.35 4.82 -3.50
CA GLU A 65 -6.22 5.71 -4.26
C GLU A 65 -6.36 7.07 -3.59
N GLU A 66 -6.55 7.06 -2.29
CA GLU A 66 -6.67 8.28 -1.52
C GLU A 66 -5.41 9.13 -1.62
N TRP A 67 -4.25 8.48 -1.53
CA TRP A 67 -2.98 9.17 -1.64
C TRP A 67 -2.84 9.87 -3.00
N VAL A 68 -3.23 9.19 -4.08
CA VAL A 68 -3.18 9.78 -5.42
C VAL A 68 -4.09 11.00 -5.51
N ARG A 69 -5.29 10.90 -4.94
CA ARG A 69 -6.24 12.02 -4.97
C ARG A 69 -5.75 13.24 -4.20
N THR A 70 -4.99 13.00 -3.11
CA THR A 70 -4.49 14.11 -2.28
C THR A 70 -3.12 14.61 -2.72
N HIS A 71 -2.47 13.91 -3.68
CA HIS A 71 -1.16 14.31 -4.20
C HIS A 71 -1.17 14.32 -5.73
N PRO A 72 -2.12 15.04 -6.36
CA PRO A 72 -2.28 14.94 -7.82
C PRO A 72 -1.11 15.49 -8.60
N GLU A 73 -0.31 16.36 -7.99
CA GLU A 73 0.80 17.01 -8.68
C GLU A 73 2.15 16.42 -8.34
N ASP A 74 2.15 15.34 -7.59
CA ASP A 74 3.41 14.69 -7.23
C ASP A 74 3.82 13.77 -8.36
N GLU A 75 4.59 14.30 -9.28
CA GLU A 75 5.01 13.58 -10.47
C GLU A 75 6.23 12.72 -10.25
N HIS A 76 6.77 12.72 -9.06
CA HIS A 76 8.02 12.03 -8.77
C HIS A 76 7.83 10.63 -8.22
N LEU A 77 6.60 10.17 -8.17
CA LEU A 77 6.30 8.84 -7.67
C LEU A 77 5.91 7.89 -8.77
#